data_be585e09a7c246c21a7e13cdd6cc2d5a
#
_entry.id   be585e09a7c246c21a7e13cdd6cc2d5a
#
_cell.length_a   1.000
_cell.length_b   1.000
_cell.length_c   1.000
_cell.angle_alpha   90.00
_cell.angle_beta   90.00
_cell.angle_gamma   90.00
#
_symmetry.space_group_name_H-M   'P 1'
#
loop_
_entity.id
_entity.type
_entity.pdbx_description
1 polymer ?
#
loop_
_entity_poly.entity_id
_entity_poly.type
_entity_poly.pdbx_seq_one_letter_code
_entity_poly.pdbx_strand_id
1 'polypeptide(L)'
;FKTGLVGFLLFGVISLNAVAEVRLLEGWTRSPPPGVDRLAIYGRLVNDGDTPVVLSRLELAGAGQVMLHETVMDAGQMRMRHIDPIELSPSKALVMAPQGLHLMVMGLARSPQAGETLTIKATTRLDEVHTFLVRVQPITALGPVPN
;
A
#
# COMPACT_ATOMS: atom_id res chain seq x y z
N PHE A 1 9.86 68.98 -0.91
CA PHE A 1 8.87 67.98 -0.57
C PHE A 1 9.32 66.62 -1.07
N LYS A 2 9.68 65.70 -0.14
CA LYS A 2 10.09 64.34 -0.45
C LYS A 2 8.89 63.42 -0.21
N THR A 3 8.28 62.96 -1.27
CA THR A 3 7.24 61.92 -1.24
C THR A 3 7.96 60.57 -1.23
N GLY A 4 8.01 59.93 -0.06
CA GLY A 4 8.52 58.56 0.07
C GLY A 4 7.47 57.57 -0.40
N LEU A 5 7.75 56.84 -1.47
CA LEU A 5 6.97 55.73 -1.97
C LEU A 5 7.31 54.48 -1.12
N VAL A 6 6.42 54.13 -0.19
CA VAL A 6 6.54 52.87 0.56
C VAL A 6 6.07 51.75 -0.33
N GLY A 7 7.00 51.01 -0.92
CA GLY A 7 6.72 49.79 -1.65
C GLY A 7 6.33 48.68 -0.70
N PHE A 8 5.06 48.30 -0.73
CA PHE A 8 4.54 47.15 0.01
C PHE A 8 4.89 45.89 -0.79
N LEU A 9 5.93 45.18 -0.37
CA LEU A 9 6.29 43.88 -0.93
C LEU A 9 5.26 42.86 -0.39
N LEU A 10 4.31 42.46 -1.24
CA LEU A 10 3.45 41.30 -0.95
C LEU A 10 4.31 40.05 -1.10
N PHE A 11 4.75 39.47 0.02
CA PHE A 11 5.25 38.11 0.05
C PHE A 11 4.08 37.16 -0.15
N GLY A 12 3.89 36.68 -1.38
CA GLY A 12 2.97 35.57 -1.67
C GLY A 12 3.48 34.31 -0.99
N VAL A 13 2.79 33.88 0.05
CA VAL A 13 3.01 32.57 0.66
C VAL A 13 2.55 31.52 -0.34
N ILE A 14 3.49 30.92 -1.06
CA ILE A 14 3.19 29.72 -1.87
C ILE A 14 2.99 28.58 -0.88
N SER A 15 1.74 28.27 -0.58
CA SER A 15 1.39 27.05 0.14
C SER A 15 1.72 25.87 -0.76
N LEU A 16 2.88 25.27 -0.55
CA LEU A 16 3.16 23.93 -1.08
C LEU A 16 2.18 22.98 -0.41
N ASN A 17 1.11 22.62 -1.12
CA ASN A 17 0.29 21.50 -0.71
C ASN A 17 1.19 20.26 -0.77
N ALA A 18 1.61 19.78 0.38
CA ALA A 18 2.31 18.52 0.49
C ALA A 18 1.34 17.42 0.01
N VAL A 19 1.68 16.79 -1.12
CA VAL A 19 0.95 15.62 -1.62
C VAL A 19 1.09 14.53 -0.57
N ALA A 20 -0.05 13.93 -0.16
CA ALA A 20 -0.03 12.82 0.78
C ALA A 20 0.81 11.68 0.19
N GLU A 21 1.82 11.23 0.92
CA GLU A 21 2.64 10.09 0.52
C GLU A 21 2.12 8.83 1.19
N VAL A 22 1.70 7.87 0.37
CA VAL A 22 1.32 6.53 0.84
C VAL A 22 2.49 5.60 0.63
N ARG A 23 2.90 4.89 1.68
CA ARG A 23 4.03 3.97 1.65
C ARG A 23 3.64 2.60 2.23
N LEU A 24 4.26 1.56 1.69
CA LEU A 24 4.24 0.23 2.28
C LEU A 24 5.58 -0.01 2.99
N LEU A 25 5.56 -0.10 4.31
CA LEU A 25 6.72 -0.41 5.13
C LEU A 25 6.82 -1.91 5.33
N GLU A 26 8.04 -2.45 5.22
CA GLU A 26 8.32 -3.87 5.43
C GLU A 26 7.43 -4.80 4.58
N GLY A 27 7.16 -4.40 3.32
CA GLY A 27 6.34 -5.17 2.39
C GLY A 27 7.00 -6.52 2.05
N TRP A 28 6.28 -7.61 2.29
CA TRP A 28 6.77 -8.95 2.00
C TRP A 28 5.66 -9.92 1.61
N THR A 29 6.05 -10.99 0.96
CA THR A 29 5.18 -12.12 0.62
C THR A 29 5.98 -13.42 0.66
N ARG A 30 5.30 -14.54 0.73
CA ARG A 30 5.91 -15.86 0.53
C ARG A 30 5.91 -16.23 -0.94
N SER A 31 6.97 -16.89 -1.39
CA SER A 31 6.96 -17.54 -2.69
C SER A 31 5.84 -18.58 -2.72
N PRO A 32 4.88 -18.51 -3.67
CA PRO A 32 3.80 -19.48 -3.73
C PRO A 32 4.33 -20.86 -4.13
N PRO A 33 3.65 -21.95 -3.73
CA PRO A 33 3.97 -23.28 -4.23
C PRO A 33 3.84 -23.38 -5.75
N PRO A 34 4.53 -24.31 -6.40
CA PRO A 34 4.37 -24.53 -7.84
C PRO A 34 2.91 -24.78 -8.23
N GLY A 35 2.44 -24.14 -9.28
CA GLY A 35 1.07 -24.27 -9.77
C GLY A 35 0.02 -23.43 -9.02
N VAL A 36 0.41 -22.70 -7.99
CA VAL A 36 -0.46 -21.76 -7.28
C VAL A 36 -0.34 -20.38 -7.91
N ASP A 37 -1.46 -19.81 -8.34
CA ASP A 37 -1.55 -18.54 -9.06
C ASP A 37 -1.89 -17.34 -8.17
N ARG A 38 -1.72 -17.48 -6.85
CA ARG A 38 -2.08 -16.45 -5.86
C ARG A 38 -1.04 -16.34 -4.75
N LEU A 39 -0.96 -15.16 -4.16
CA LEU A 39 -0.14 -14.91 -2.98
C LEU A 39 -0.77 -13.81 -2.11
N ALA A 40 -0.37 -13.76 -0.86
CA ALA A 40 -0.76 -12.72 0.09
C ALA A 40 0.43 -11.81 0.38
N ILE A 41 0.20 -10.50 0.39
CA ILE A 41 1.20 -9.49 0.72
C ILE A 41 0.90 -8.91 2.09
N TYR A 42 1.94 -8.76 2.86
CA TYR A 42 1.94 -8.24 4.23
C TYR A 42 2.84 -7.02 4.36
N GLY A 43 2.70 -6.30 5.45
CA GLY A 43 3.45 -5.10 5.75
C GLY A 43 2.55 -4.04 6.39
N ARG A 44 3.00 -2.81 6.42
CA ARG A 44 2.25 -1.70 7.00
C ARG A 44 2.02 -0.61 5.97
N LEU A 45 0.78 -0.36 5.60
CA LEU A 45 0.40 0.78 4.77
C LEU A 45 0.28 2.02 5.67
N VAL A 46 1.00 3.06 5.32
CA VAL A 46 1.02 4.33 6.05
C VAL A 46 0.72 5.49 5.12
N ASN A 47 0.00 6.46 5.67
CA ASN A 47 -0.27 7.75 5.03
C ASN A 47 0.51 8.82 5.80
N ASP A 48 1.56 9.35 5.19
CA ASP A 48 2.42 10.38 5.79
C ASP A 48 1.86 11.80 5.62
N GLY A 49 0.72 11.96 4.94
CA GLY A 49 0.04 13.24 4.77
C GLY A 49 -0.83 13.62 5.95
N ASP A 50 -1.49 14.77 5.84
CA ASP A 50 -2.36 15.34 6.88
C ASP A 50 -3.84 15.00 6.67
N THR A 51 -4.21 14.48 5.52
CA THR A 51 -5.59 14.16 5.14
C THR A 51 -5.76 12.67 4.83
N PRO A 52 -6.94 12.09 5.08
CA PRO A 52 -7.21 10.71 4.70
C PRO A 52 -7.04 10.48 3.20
N VAL A 53 -6.53 9.31 2.85
CA VAL A 53 -6.37 8.85 1.46
C VAL A 53 -7.21 7.62 1.24
N VAL A 54 -7.89 7.56 0.10
CA VAL A 54 -8.65 6.38 -0.33
C VAL A 54 -7.96 5.77 -1.54
N LEU A 55 -7.52 4.52 -1.41
CA LEU A 55 -7.00 3.74 -2.54
C LEU A 55 -8.17 3.14 -3.31
N SER A 56 -8.27 3.46 -4.59
CA SER A 56 -9.34 2.99 -5.47
C SER A 56 -8.95 1.79 -6.30
N ARG A 57 -7.65 1.58 -6.53
CA ARG A 57 -7.15 0.49 -7.37
C ARG A 57 -5.74 0.08 -6.95
N LEU A 58 -5.53 -1.23 -6.95
CA LEU A 58 -4.24 -1.87 -6.74
C LEU A 58 -3.93 -2.78 -7.93
N GLU A 59 -2.69 -2.75 -8.40
CA GLU A 59 -2.27 -3.50 -9.58
C GLU A 59 -0.87 -4.09 -9.37
N LEU A 60 -0.67 -5.29 -9.84
CA LEU A 60 0.63 -5.95 -10.00
C LEU A 60 0.77 -6.41 -11.44
N ALA A 61 1.83 -6.00 -12.12
CA ALA A 61 2.12 -6.47 -13.48
C ALA A 61 2.25 -8.00 -13.50
N GLY A 62 1.56 -8.64 -14.45
CA GLY A 62 1.52 -10.10 -14.56
C GLY A 62 0.54 -10.79 -13.59
N ALA A 63 -0.34 -10.03 -12.93
CA ALA A 63 -1.41 -10.57 -12.11
C ALA A 63 -2.79 -10.09 -12.62
N GLY A 64 -3.84 -10.83 -12.28
CA GLY A 64 -5.20 -10.48 -12.65
C GLY A 64 -5.83 -9.46 -11.70
N GLN A 65 -5.73 -9.68 -10.40
CA GLN A 65 -6.37 -8.83 -9.38
C GLN A 65 -5.50 -8.68 -8.14
N VAL A 66 -5.58 -7.50 -7.51
CA VAL A 66 -5.03 -7.23 -6.18
C VAL A 66 -6.13 -6.60 -5.33
N MET A 67 -6.46 -7.20 -4.20
CA MET A 67 -7.53 -6.76 -3.30
C MET A 67 -7.11 -6.82 -1.85
N LEU A 68 -7.67 -5.95 -1.01
CA LEU A 68 -7.50 -6.07 0.44
C LEU A 68 -8.52 -7.06 0.99
N HIS A 69 -8.03 -8.09 1.67
CA HIS A 69 -8.84 -9.07 2.37
C HIS A 69 -8.52 -9.08 3.86
N GLU A 70 -9.49 -9.50 4.64
CA GLU A 70 -9.34 -9.76 6.07
C GLU A 70 -9.76 -11.21 6.35
N THR A 71 -8.93 -11.92 7.09
CA THR A 71 -9.30 -13.23 7.62
C THR A 71 -10.08 -13.02 8.91
N VAL A 72 -11.31 -13.52 8.96
CA VAL A 72 -12.19 -13.47 10.13
C VAL A 72 -12.60 -14.86 10.56
N MET A 73 -12.82 -15.03 11.87
CA MET A 73 -13.42 -16.26 12.43
C MET A 73 -14.92 -16.03 12.56
N ASP A 74 -15.70 -16.87 11.88
CA ASP A 74 -17.15 -16.85 11.93
C ASP A 74 -17.67 -18.25 12.29
N ALA A 75 -18.34 -18.38 13.43
CA ALA A 75 -18.87 -19.65 13.94
C ALA A 75 -17.85 -20.82 13.94
N GLY A 76 -16.58 -20.53 14.27
CA GLY A 76 -15.50 -21.52 14.28
C GLY A 76 -14.88 -21.83 12.92
N GLN A 77 -15.29 -21.11 11.86
CA GLN A 77 -14.74 -21.26 10.51
C GLN A 77 -13.97 -19.99 10.12
N MET A 78 -12.81 -20.19 9.47
CA MET A 78 -12.08 -19.10 8.86
C MET A 78 -12.76 -18.69 7.56
N ARG A 79 -13.03 -17.39 7.43
CA ARG A 79 -13.57 -16.77 6.22
C ARG A 79 -12.71 -15.59 5.80
N MET A 80 -12.68 -15.30 4.50
CA MET A 80 -12.06 -14.10 3.97
C MET A 80 -13.14 -13.08 3.62
N ARG A 81 -12.94 -11.85 4.08
CA ARG A 81 -13.80 -10.72 3.79
C ARG A 81 -13.04 -9.71 2.92
N HIS A 82 -13.63 -9.30 1.81
CA HIS A 82 -13.13 -8.21 0.98
C HIS A 82 -13.36 -6.87 1.68
N ILE A 83 -12.34 -6.04 1.70
CA ILE A 83 -12.39 -4.67 2.22
C ILE A 83 -12.27 -3.68 1.08
N ASP A 84 -13.35 -2.94 0.82
CA ASP A 84 -13.41 -1.90 -0.19
C ASP A 84 -14.40 -0.80 0.26
N PRO A 85 -14.02 0.48 0.23
CA PRO A 85 -12.72 1.03 -0.18
C PRO A 85 -11.62 0.83 0.88
N ILE A 86 -10.34 1.03 0.46
CA ILE A 86 -9.21 1.05 1.38
C ILE A 86 -8.97 2.49 1.81
N GLU A 87 -9.30 2.80 3.05
CA GLU A 87 -9.11 4.12 3.64
C GLU A 87 -7.87 4.13 4.54
N LEU A 88 -6.99 5.10 4.32
CA LEU A 88 -5.78 5.30 5.10
C LEU A 88 -5.84 6.64 5.82
N SER A 89 -6.03 6.59 7.13
CA SER A 89 -6.00 7.78 7.98
C SER A 89 -4.58 8.26 8.20
N PRO A 90 -4.35 9.58 8.34
CA PRO A 90 -3.05 10.11 8.76
C PRO A 90 -2.64 9.53 10.10
N SER A 91 -1.34 9.29 10.28
CA SER A 91 -0.73 8.83 11.55
C SER A 91 -1.24 7.48 12.07
N LYS A 92 -1.97 6.71 11.23
CA LYS A 92 -2.46 5.37 11.58
C LYS A 92 -2.06 4.38 10.50
N ALA A 93 -1.20 3.41 10.87
CA ALA A 93 -0.83 2.34 9.97
C ALA A 93 -1.96 1.31 9.83
N LEU A 94 -2.21 0.87 8.59
CA LEU A 94 -3.02 -0.32 8.32
C LEU A 94 -2.05 -1.51 8.32
N VAL A 95 -2.11 -2.31 9.38
CA VAL A 95 -1.19 -3.43 9.59
C VAL A 95 -1.72 -4.67 8.89
N MET A 96 -0.93 -5.22 7.99
CA MET A 96 -1.22 -6.46 7.28
C MET A 96 -0.26 -7.55 7.74
N ALA A 97 -0.80 -8.66 8.22
CA ALA A 97 -0.03 -9.78 8.75
C ALA A 97 -0.74 -11.11 8.47
N PRO A 98 -0.01 -12.23 8.49
CA PRO A 98 -0.64 -13.54 8.36
C PRO A 98 -1.78 -13.72 9.36
N GLN A 99 -2.88 -14.32 8.91
CA GLN A 99 -4.12 -14.55 9.66
C GLN A 99 -4.94 -13.28 9.98
N GLY A 100 -4.60 -12.15 9.38
CA GLY A 100 -5.30 -10.88 9.52
C GLY A 100 -5.56 -10.23 8.16
N LEU A 101 -5.37 -8.91 8.09
CA LEU A 101 -5.42 -8.15 6.85
C LEU A 101 -4.26 -8.53 5.92
N HIS A 102 -4.51 -8.61 4.63
CA HIS A 102 -3.51 -8.86 3.61
C HIS A 102 -3.97 -8.34 2.24
N LEU A 103 -3.02 -8.00 1.37
CA LEU A 103 -3.33 -7.81 -0.04
C LEU A 103 -3.29 -9.18 -0.71
N MET A 104 -4.44 -9.63 -1.19
CA MET A 104 -4.55 -10.86 -1.95
C MET A 104 -4.29 -10.56 -3.42
N VAL A 105 -3.28 -11.21 -3.99
CA VAL A 105 -2.96 -11.19 -5.42
C VAL A 105 -3.44 -12.48 -6.04
N MET A 106 -4.21 -12.39 -7.12
CA MET A 106 -4.77 -13.53 -7.84
C MET A 106 -4.46 -13.44 -9.33
N GLY A 107 -4.42 -14.59 -10.00
CA GLY A 107 -4.19 -14.66 -11.43
C GLY A 107 -2.75 -14.34 -11.82
N LEU A 108 -1.77 -14.84 -11.06
CA LEU A 108 -0.36 -14.69 -11.38
C LEU A 108 -0.02 -15.46 -12.67
N ALA A 109 0.62 -14.77 -13.63
CA ALA A 109 1.10 -15.39 -14.86
C ALA A 109 2.32 -16.32 -14.61
N ARG A 110 3.09 -16.06 -13.55
CA ARG A 110 4.21 -16.90 -13.10
C ARG A 110 4.33 -16.86 -11.58
N SER A 111 4.94 -17.87 -10.99
CA SER A 111 5.25 -17.90 -9.55
C SER A 111 6.50 -17.06 -9.26
N PRO A 112 6.39 -15.98 -8.46
CA PRO A 112 7.56 -15.24 -8.01
C PRO A 112 8.46 -16.11 -7.12
N GLN A 113 9.76 -15.98 -7.25
CA GLN A 113 10.76 -16.73 -6.50
C GLN A 113 11.32 -15.92 -5.33
N ALA A 114 11.72 -16.61 -4.27
CA ALA A 114 12.38 -15.97 -3.13
C ALA A 114 13.60 -15.15 -3.60
N GLY A 115 13.75 -13.93 -3.09
CA GLY A 115 14.78 -12.97 -3.47
C GLY A 115 14.33 -11.94 -4.51
N GLU A 116 13.22 -12.18 -5.23
CA GLU A 116 12.64 -11.18 -6.13
C GLU A 116 11.98 -10.05 -5.35
N THR A 117 11.84 -8.90 -6.00
CA THR A 117 11.05 -7.76 -5.52
C THR A 117 9.90 -7.51 -6.49
N LEU A 118 8.69 -7.47 -5.95
CA LEU A 118 7.49 -7.11 -6.69
C LEU A 118 7.17 -5.64 -6.49
N THR A 119 6.55 -5.00 -7.47
CA THR A 119 6.10 -3.61 -7.38
C THR A 119 4.59 -3.57 -7.51
N ILE A 120 3.92 -3.12 -6.45
CA ILE A 120 2.49 -2.85 -6.44
C ILE A 120 2.28 -1.39 -6.82
N LYS A 121 1.41 -1.15 -7.79
CA LYS A 121 0.93 0.19 -8.15
C LYS A 121 -0.40 0.43 -7.45
N ALA A 122 -0.47 1.49 -6.64
CA ALA A 122 -1.68 1.92 -5.97
C ALA A 122 -2.15 3.25 -6.55
N THR A 123 -3.41 3.34 -6.92
CA THR A 123 -4.03 4.57 -7.42
C THR A 123 -5.06 5.05 -6.41
N THR A 124 -4.98 6.33 -6.04
CA THR A 124 -5.93 6.95 -5.13
C THR A 124 -7.22 7.36 -5.87
N ARG A 125 -8.26 7.69 -5.11
CA ARG A 125 -9.51 8.25 -5.67
C ARG A 125 -9.29 9.59 -6.41
N LEU A 126 -8.19 10.30 -6.12
CA LEU A 126 -7.78 11.53 -6.81
C LEU A 126 -6.81 11.27 -7.96
N ASP A 127 -6.70 10.02 -8.43
CA ASP A 127 -5.80 9.58 -9.52
C ASP A 127 -4.30 9.78 -9.25
N GLU A 128 -3.91 9.94 -7.99
CA GLU A 128 -2.50 9.91 -7.58
C GLU A 128 -1.99 8.48 -7.58
N VAL A 129 -0.76 8.27 -8.05
CA VAL A 129 -0.14 6.95 -8.17
C VAL A 129 1.00 6.82 -7.17
N HIS A 130 0.95 5.76 -6.37
CA HIS A 130 2.01 5.35 -5.45
C HIS A 130 2.49 3.96 -5.82
N THR A 131 3.77 3.68 -5.58
CA THR A 131 4.35 2.36 -5.83
C THR A 131 4.89 1.77 -4.53
N PHE A 132 4.62 0.49 -4.31
CA PHE A 132 5.07 -0.24 -3.13
C PHE A 132 6.00 -1.38 -3.54
N LEU A 133 7.12 -1.51 -2.86
CA LEU A 133 8.04 -2.62 -3.05
C LEU A 133 7.71 -3.75 -2.06
N VAL A 134 7.64 -4.97 -2.58
CA VAL A 134 7.32 -6.18 -1.83
C VAL A 134 8.42 -7.20 -2.05
N ARG A 135 9.08 -7.62 -0.99
CA ARG A 135 10.12 -8.64 -1.05
C ARG A 135 9.53 -10.03 -1.01
N VAL A 136 9.91 -10.86 -1.97
CA VAL A 136 9.50 -12.27 -1.99
C VAL A 136 10.44 -13.07 -1.10
N GLN A 137 9.87 -13.74 -0.11
CA GLN A 137 10.53 -14.57 0.89
C GLN A 137 10.34 -16.06 0.56
N PRO A 138 11.15 -16.95 1.13
CA PRO A 138 10.88 -18.38 1.06
C PRO A 138 9.48 -18.72 1.59
N ILE A 139 8.90 -19.82 1.10
CA ILE A 139 7.56 -20.27 1.51
C ILE A 139 7.43 -20.49 3.02
N THR A 140 8.54 -20.76 3.71
CA THR A 140 8.61 -20.98 5.16
C THR A 140 8.73 -19.70 5.99
N ALA A 141 8.84 -18.52 5.35
CA ALA A 141 9.02 -17.27 6.06
C ALA A 141 7.84 -16.95 6.99
N LEU A 142 8.13 -16.42 8.17
CA LEU A 142 7.13 -16.05 9.18
C LEU A 142 6.95 -14.54 9.31
N GLY A 143 7.81 -13.74 8.69
CA GLY A 143 7.78 -12.30 8.76
C GLY A 143 8.69 -11.63 7.74
N PRO A 144 8.78 -10.29 7.77
CA PRO A 144 9.68 -9.55 6.90
C PRO A 144 11.14 -9.86 7.24
N VAL A 145 12.05 -9.64 6.26
CA VAL A 145 13.48 -9.70 6.55
C VAL A 145 13.83 -8.56 7.50
N PRO A 146 14.56 -8.82 8.60
CA PRO A 146 15.13 -7.74 9.41
C PRO A 146 16.04 -6.85 8.55
N ASN A 147 15.93 -5.55 8.74
CA ASN A 147 16.85 -4.56 8.15
C ASN A 147 18.20 -4.62 8.83
#